data_cd5619fdcaa1d7af481498cc394f6ad5
#
_entry.id   cd5619fdcaa1d7af481498cc394f6ad5
#
_cell.length_a   1.000
_cell.length_b   1.000
_cell.length_c   1.000
_cell.angle_alpha   90.00
_cell.angle_beta   90.00
_cell.angle_gamma   90.00
#
_symmetry.space_group_name_H-M   'P 1'
#
loop_
_entity.id
_entity.type
_entity.pdbx_description
1 polymer ?
#
loop_
_entity_poly.entity_id
_entity_poly.type
_entity_poly.pdbx_seq_one_letter_code
_entity_poly.pdbx_strand_id
1 'polypeptide(L)'
;LAVVAALDASVEVLWVGGEGGMEAGLVQRAGIPMVAIPAAGVHGVGLRALPGNIWRLVRGVTAARRVLGRFKPQVLFFTGGYVGVPIALAGWRLPKLVLVPDIEPGLALKLLSRLADLTAITTEQTRHFLPPGGRCRVTGYPTRPEFRLVDRPGARRALNLPLAEAVVLVFGGSRGAHSINQALWAQLPGWLELAHVVHITGESDWPLQRQAVNRLDPALRRRYHPFAYLHEQMGDALAAADLAVARAGASSLGEFPLFGLPSILIPYPHAW
;
A
#
# COMPACT_ATOMS: atom_id res chain seq x y z
N LEU A 1 -8.11 0.40 2.22
CA LEU A 1 -8.65 0.61 3.59
C LEU A 1 -8.80 2.10 3.91
N ALA A 2 -7.83 2.98 3.61
CA ALA A 2 -7.91 4.42 3.93
C ALA A 2 -9.21 5.09 3.41
N VAL A 3 -9.65 4.75 2.18
CA VAL A 3 -10.92 5.26 1.64
C VAL A 3 -12.11 4.74 2.45
N VAL A 4 -12.12 3.47 2.82
CA VAL A 4 -13.21 2.89 3.63
C VAL A 4 -13.30 3.54 5.00
N ALA A 5 -12.15 3.78 5.64
CA ALA A 5 -12.08 4.46 6.94
C ALA A 5 -12.59 5.93 6.91
N ALA A 6 -12.65 6.55 5.72
CA ALA A 6 -13.16 7.90 5.52
C ALA A 6 -14.64 7.95 5.10
N LEU A 7 -15.29 6.79 4.92
CA LEU A 7 -16.71 6.74 4.60
C LEU A 7 -17.57 6.98 5.85
N ASP A 8 -18.76 7.51 5.62
CA ASP A 8 -19.76 7.64 6.68
C ASP A 8 -20.18 6.26 7.21
N ALA A 9 -20.49 6.16 8.50
CA ALA A 9 -20.88 4.92 9.15
C ALA A 9 -22.17 4.28 8.59
N SER A 10 -22.98 5.05 7.86
CA SER A 10 -24.18 4.55 7.18
C SER A 10 -23.85 3.80 5.87
N VAL A 11 -22.60 3.88 5.37
CA VAL A 11 -22.20 3.23 4.14
C VAL A 11 -21.85 1.77 4.40
N GLU A 12 -22.66 0.87 3.87
CA GLU A 12 -22.40 -0.57 3.94
C GLU A 12 -21.34 -0.98 2.91
N VAL A 13 -20.28 -1.64 3.35
CA VAL A 13 -19.14 -2.02 2.52
C VAL A 13 -18.99 -3.53 2.46
N LEU A 14 -18.89 -4.09 1.25
CA LEU A 14 -18.49 -5.47 1.02
C LEU A 14 -17.19 -5.49 0.20
N TRP A 15 -16.15 -6.09 0.74
CA TRP A 15 -14.90 -6.30 0.03
C TRP A 15 -14.98 -7.55 -0.84
N VAL A 16 -14.62 -7.43 -2.11
CA VAL A 16 -14.52 -8.59 -3.00
C VAL A 16 -13.07 -8.76 -3.43
N GLY A 17 -12.46 -9.85 -2.99
CA GLY A 17 -11.06 -10.20 -3.25
C GLY A 17 -10.90 -11.45 -4.10
N GLY A 18 -9.66 -11.77 -4.47
CA GLY A 18 -9.31 -13.03 -5.13
C GLY A 18 -9.13 -14.17 -4.14
N GLU A 19 -9.41 -15.39 -4.57
CA GLU A 19 -9.07 -16.59 -3.80
C GLU A 19 -7.55 -16.63 -3.51
N GLY A 20 -7.17 -16.74 -2.23
CA GLY A 20 -5.76 -16.70 -1.80
C GLY A 20 -5.11 -15.31 -1.83
N GLY A 21 -5.88 -14.24 -1.95
CA GLY A 21 -5.39 -12.86 -1.93
C GLY A 21 -4.72 -12.50 -0.61
N MET A 22 -3.58 -11.81 -0.69
CA MET A 22 -2.81 -11.35 0.50
C MET A 22 -3.57 -10.29 1.32
N GLU A 23 -4.54 -9.65 0.71
CA GLU A 23 -5.38 -8.61 1.34
C GLU A 23 -6.33 -9.16 2.41
N ALA A 24 -6.66 -10.46 2.37
CA ALA A 24 -7.66 -11.06 3.24
C ALA A 24 -7.42 -10.80 4.74
N GLY A 25 -6.18 -10.97 5.20
CA GLY A 25 -5.83 -10.73 6.59
C GLY A 25 -5.94 -9.27 7.02
N LEU A 26 -5.69 -8.33 6.09
CA LEU A 26 -5.82 -6.89 6.36
C LEU A 26 -7.29 -6.46 6.43
N VAL A 27 -8.11 -6.97 5.50
CA VAL A 27 -9.54 -6.68 5.42
C VAL A 27 -10.27 -7.24 6.64
N GLN A 28 -9.93 -8.47 7.04
CA GLN A 28 -10.50 -9.11 8.23
C GLN A 28 -10.17 -8.33 9.52
N ARG A 29 -8.92 -7.88 9.69
CA ARG A 29 -8.53 -7.05 10.83
C ARG A 29 -9.27 -5.72 10.87
N ALA A 30 -9.61 -5.17 9.69
CA ALA A 30 -10.42 -3.96 9.59
C ALA A 30 -11.93 -4.19 9.84
N GLY A 31 -12.35 -5.43 10.15
CA GLY A 31 -13.75 -5.77 10.39
C GLY A 31 -14.66 -5.65 9.15
N ILE A 32 -14.10 -5.62 7.95
CA ILE A 32 -14.88 -5.46 6.72
C ILE A 32 -15.32 -6.83 6.21
N PRO A 33 -16.62 -7.06 5.95
CA PRO A 33 -17.11 -8.28 5.32
C PRO A 33 -16.42 -8.52 3.98
N MET A 34 -15.94 -9.75 3.77
CA MET A 34 -15.20 -10.10 2.55
C MET A 34 -15.74 -11.36 1.88
N VAL A 35 -15.80 -11.33 0.56
CA VAL A 35 -16.09 -12.48 -0.28
C VAL A 35 -14.96 -12.69 -1.28
N ALA A 36 -14.45 -13.91 -1.39
CA ALA A 36 -13.47 -14.28 -2.40
C ALA A 36 -14.16 -14.81 -3.66
N ILE A 37 -13.67 -14.39 -4.83
CA ILE A 37 -14.12 -14.93 -6.12
C ILE A 37 -12.93 -15.46 -6.93
N PRO A 38 -13.17 -16.47 -7.82
CA PRO A 38 -12.14 -16.90 -8.75
C PRO A 38 -11.70 -15.74 -9.65
N ALA A 39 -10.41 -15.43 -9.64
CA ALA A 39 -9.83 -14.45 -10.54
C ALA A 39 -8.46 -14.92 -11.02
N ALA A 40 -8.12 -14.61 -12.27
CA ALA A 40 -6.80 -14.87 -12.82
C ALA A 40 -6.32 -13.66 -13.60
N GLY A 41 -5.03 -13.31 -13.43
CA GLY A 41 -4.35 -12.37 -14.31
C GLY A 41 -4.24 -12.96 -15.71
N VAL A 42 -4.53 -12.14 -16.72
CA VAL A 42 -4.39 -12.53 -18.14
C VAL A 42 -3.03 -12.13 -18.69
N HIS A 43 -2.23 -11.41 -17.89
CA HIS A 43 -0.96 -10.82 -18.33
C HIS A 43 0.22 -11.76 -18.07
N GLY A 44 1.15 -11.85 -19.04
CA GLY A 44 2.36 -12.65 -18.91
C GLY A 44 2.16 -14.16 -19.09
N VAL A 45 0.98 -14.61 -19.53
CA VAL A 45 0.62 -16.02 -19.69
C VAL A 45 0.73 -16.39 -21.15
N GLY A 46 1.52 -17.40 -21.47
CA GLY A 46 1.67 -17.90 -22.84
C GLY A 46 0.33 -18.32 -23.45
N LEU A 47 0.24 -18.32 -24.78
CA LEU A 47 -0.97 -18.67 -25.58
C LEU A 47 -1.66 -19.97 -25.14
N ARG A 48 -0.92 -20.93 -24.59
CA ARG A 48 -1.44 -22.22 -24.09
C ARG A 48 -2.33 -22.11 -22.85
N ALA A 49 -2.18 -21.03 -22.06
CA ALA A 49 -2.97 -20.81 -20.84
C ALA A 49 -4.21 -19.93 -21.06
N LEU A 50 -4.36 -19.34 -22.26
CA LEU A 50 -5.51 -18.50 -22.64
C LEU A 50 -6.87 -19.16 -22.41
N PRO A 51 -7.14 -20.43 -22.82
CA PRO A 51 -8.45 -21.06 -22.59
C PRO A 51 -8.78 -21.19 -21.10
N GLY A 52 -7.79 -21.56 -20.27
CA GLY A 52 -7.98 -21.66 -18.83
C GLY A 52 -8.27 -20.32 -18.17
N ASN A 53 -7.65 -19.24 -18.64
CA ASN A 53 -7.87 -17.90 -18.10
C ASN A 53 -9.23 -17.33 -18.53
N ILE A 54 -9.68 -17.60 -19.75
CA ILE A 54 -11.03 -17.24 -20.21
C ILE A 54 -12.07 -17.97 -19.36
N TRP A 55 -11.88 -19.27 -19.12
CA TRP A 55 -12.77 -20.05 -18.25
C TRP A 55 -12.82 -19.47 -16.81
N ARG A 56 -11.66 -19.12 -16.24
CA ARG A 56 -11.60 -18.46 -14.92
C ARG A 56 -12.30 -17.11 -14.92
N LEU A 57 -12.15 -16.32 -15.98
CA LEU A 57 -12.86 -15.05 -16.14
C LEU A 57 -14.38 -15.26 -16.16
N VAL A 58 -14.90 -16.21 -16.93
CA VAL A 58 -16.33 -16.55 -16.99
C VAL A 58 -16.84 -17.00 -15.62
N ARG A 59 -16.11 -17.87 -14.93
CA ARG A 59 -16.44 -18.26 -13.55
C ARG A 59 -16.42 -17.07 -12.60
N GLY A 60 -15.43 -16.19 -12.74
CA GLY A 60 -15.34 -14.94 -11.97
C GLY A 60 -16.55 -14.03 -12.19
N VAL A 61 -16.97 -13.83 -13.44
CA VAL A 61 -18.17 -13.02 -13.77
C VAL A 61 -19.44 -13.66 -13.20
N THR A 62 -19.60 -14.97 -13.28
CA THR A 62 -20.78 -15.66 -12.71
C THR A 62 -20.80 -15.59 -11.19
N ALA A 63 -19.64 -15.73 -10.53
CA ALA A 63 -19.52 -15.55 -9.09
C ALA A 63 -19.81 -14.10 -8.69
N ALA A 64 -19.23 -13.13 -9.40
CA ALA A 64 -19.49 -11.71 -9.19
C ALA A 64 -20.99 -11.35 -9.33
N ARG A 65 -21.69 -11.87 -10.35
CA ARG A 65 -23.14 -11.67 -10.50
C ARG A 65 -23.94 -12.14 -9.29
N ARG A 66 -23.55 -13.29 -8.69
CA ARG A 66 -24.23 -13.79 -7.47
C ARG A 66 -23.97 -12.88 -6.28
N VAL A 67 -22.74 -12.41 -6.11
CA VAL A 67 -22.39 -11.47 -5.05
C VAL A 67 -23.15 -10.17 -5.20
N LEU A 68 -23.11 -9.56 -6.40
CA LEU A 68 -23.82 -8.31 -6.70
C LEU A 68 -25.34 -8.44 -6.53
N GLY A 69 -25.91 -9.59 -6.95
CA GLY A 69 -27.35 -9.87 -6.79
C GLY A 69 -27.80 -10.00 -5.33
N ARG A 70 -26.92 -10.48 -4.44
CA ARG A 70 -27.19 -10.59 -2.99
C ARG A 70 -26.98 -9.29 -2.27
N PHE A 71 -25.84 -8.62 -2.50
CA PHE A 71 -25.46 -7.39 -1.79
C PHE A 71 -26.17 -6.15 -2.33
N LYS A 72 -26.54 -6.14 -3.62
CA LYS A 72 -27.22 -5.05 -4.34
C LYS A 72 -26.52 -3.69 -4.16
N PRO A 73 -25.21 -3.57 -4.49
CA PRO A 73 -24.49 -2.33 -4.29
C PRO A 73 -25.03 -1.21 -5.16
N GLN A 74 -24.93 0.03 -4.68
CA GLN A 74 -25.28 1.24 -5.44
C GLN A 74 -24.11 1.73 -6.29
N VAL A 75 -22.85 1.41 -5.88
CA VAL A 75 -21.62 1.82 -6.57
C VAL A 75 -20.57 0.73 -6.44
N LEU A 76 -19.73 0.61 -7.46
CA LEU A 76 -18.55 -0.25 -7.46
C LEU A 76 -17.30 0.62 -7.35
N PHE A 77 -16.44 0.32 -6.37
CA PHE A 77 -15.16 1.01 -6.17
C PHE A 77 -14.00 0.07 -6.40
N PHE A 78 -13.05 0.47 -7.25
CA PHE A 78 -11.88 -0.33 -7.62
C PHE A 78 -10.59 0.40 -7.28
N THR A 79 -9.64 -0.33 -6.70
CA THR A 79 -8.28 0.17 -6.40
C THR A 79 -7.19 -0.60 -7.14
N GLY A 80 -7.59 -1.54 -7.99
CA GLY A 80 -6.68 -2.38 -8.77
C GLY A 80 -7.02 -3.87 -8.66
N GLY A 81 -6.09 -4.67 -9.15
CA GLY A 81 -6.22 -6.12 -9.14
C GLY A 81 -7.08 -6.69 -10.28
N TYR A 82 -6.72 -7.90 -10.69
CA TYR A 82 -7.43 -8.61 -11.77
C TYR A 82 -8.87 -9.01 -11.39
N VAL A 83 -9.14 -9.08 -10.09
CA VAL A 83 -10.48 -9.35 -9.52
C VAL A 83 -11.49 -8.28 -9.90
N GLY A 84 -11.06 -7.04 -10.08
CA GLY A 84 -11.94 -5.94 -10.47
C GLY A 84 -12.60 -6.13 -11.83
N VAL A 85 -11.92 -6.77 -12.77
CA VAL A 85 -12.43 -6.94 -14.15
C VAL A 85 -13.73 -7.76 -14.21
N PRO A 86 -13.82 -8.98 -13.65
CA PRO A 86 -15.07 -9.75 -13.64
C PRO A 86 -16.19 -9.04 -12.88
N ILE A 87 -15.88 -8.28 -11.83
CA ILE A 87 -16.87 -7.50 -11.08
C ILE A 87 -17.41 -6.35 -11.92
N ALA A 88 -16.53 -5.60 -12.62
CA ALA A 88 -16.91 -4.49 -13.48
C ALA A 88 -17.81 -4.98 -14.65
N LEU A 89 -17.50 -6.16 -15.22
CA LEU A 89 -18.31 -6.77 -16.26
C LEU A 89 -19.66 -7.27 -15.75
N ALA A 90 -19.68 -7.88 -14.55
CA ALA A 90 -20.92 -8.37 -13.93
C ALA A 90 -21.86 -7.22 -13.58
N GLY A 91 -21.30 -6.11 -13.07
CA GLY A 91 -22.03 -4.88 -12.68
C GLY A 91 -21.97 -3.79 -13.76
N TRP A 92 -22.05 -4.12 -15.04
CA TRP A 92 -21.87 -3.17 -16.14
C TRP A 92 -22.79 -1.93 -16.09
N ARG A 93 -23.99 -2.06 -15.50
CA ARG A 93 -24.97 -0.98 -15.32
C ARG A 93 -24.76 -0.17 -14.05
N LEU A 94 -23.93 -0.65 -13.11
CA LEU A 94 -23.71 0.04 -11.85
C LEU A 94 -22.67 1.16 -12.05
N PRO A 95 -22.83 2.28 -11.36
CA PRO A 95 -21.80 3.32 -11.30
C PRO A 95 -20.46 2.75 -10.83
N LYS A 96 -19.36 3.14 -11.46
CA LYS A 96 -18.01 2.65 -11.21
C LYS A 96 -17.06 3.79 -10.93
N LEU A 97 -16.39 3.72 -9.80
CA LEU A 97 -15.30 4.60 -9.42
C LEU A 97 -14.01 3.79 -9.38
N VAL A 98 -12.96 4.27 -10.03
CA VAL A 98 -11.63 3.67 -10.00
C VAL A 98 -10.65 4.62 -9.35
N LEU A 99 -9.88 4.15 -8.37
CA LEU A 99 -8.72 4.86 -7.84
C LEU A 99 -7.45 4.29 -8.47
N VAL A 100 -6.65 5.15 -9.05
CA VAL A 100 -5.33 4.83 -9.61
C VAL A 100 -4.26 5.40 -8.68
N PRO A 101 -3.61 4.55 -7.87
CA PRO A 101 -2.61 5.00 -6.89
C PRO A 101 -1.26 5.34 -7.53
N ASP A 102 -0.90 4.68 -8.60
CA ASP A 102 0.39 4.83 -9.29
C ASP A 102 0.32 5.86 -10.41
N ILE A 103 1.47 6.45 -10.77
CA ILE A 103 1.56 7.37 -11.92
C ILE A 103 1.24 6.62 -13.20
N GLU A 104 1.90 5.47 -13.41
CA GLU A 104 1.61 4.59 -14.53
C GLU A 104 0.78 3.38 -14.06
N PRO A 105 -0.52 3.33 -14.41
CA PRO A 105 -1.38 2.22 -14.01
C PRO A 105 -1.07 0.95 -14.80
N GLY A 106 -1.13 -0.19 -14.11
CA GLY A 106 -1.09 -1.50 -14.76
C GLY A 106 -2.30 -1.76 -15.66
N LEU A 107 -2.22 -2.80 -16.51
CA LEU A 107 -3.24 -3.11 -17.52
C LEU A 107 -4.66 -3.27 -16.95
N ALA A 108 -4.80 -3.88 -15.77
CA ALA A 108 -6.11 -4.05 -15.13
C ALA A 108 -6.74 -2.69 -14.79
N LEU A 109 -5.97 -1.75 -14.26
CA LEU A 109 -6.44 -0.40 -13.95
C LEU A 109 -6.74 0.39 -15.23
N LYS A 110 -5.92 0.26 -16.29
CA LYS A 110 -6.20 0.87 -17.60
C LYS A 110 -7.53 0.38 -18.17
N LEU A 111 -7.83 -0.92 -18.05
CA LEU A 111 -9.10 -1.49 -18.48
C LEU A 111 -10.26 -1.02 -17.61
N LEU A 112 -10.12 -1.07 -16.31
CA LEU A 112 -11.15 -0.61 -15.35
C LEU A 112 -11.46 0.87 -15.54
N SER A 113 -10.46 1.71 -15.80
CA SER A 113 -10.64 3.14 -16.08
C SER A 113 -11.43 3.41 -17.37
N ARG A 114 -11.35 2.52 -18.37
CA ARG A 114 -12.23 2.59 -19.56
C ARG A 114 -13.69 2.32 -19.26
N LEU A 115 -13.95 1.50 -18.25
CA LEU A 115 -15.32 1.09 -17.85
C LEU A 115 -15.86 1.99 -16.73
N ALA A 116 -15.04 2.88 -16.16
CA ALA A 116 -15.38 3.71 -15.03
C ALA A 116 -16.17 4.94 -15.45
N ASP A 117 -17.11 5.34 -14.62
CA ASP A 117 -17.80 6.65 -14.72
C ASP A 117 -16.92 7.77 -14.23
N LEU A 118 -16.03 7.49 -13.27
CA LEU A 118 -15.03 8.42 -12.74
C LEU A 118 -13.77 7.69 -12.34
N THR A 119 -12.62 8.22 -12.75
CA THR A 119 -11.30 7.77 -12.31
C THR A 119 -10.65 8.82 -11.43
N ALA A 120 -10.41 8.46 -10.14
CA ALA A 120 -9.61 9.24 -9.22
C ALA A 120 -8.14 8.94 -9.46
N ILE A 121 -7.31 9.96 -9.63
CA ILE A 121 -5.87 9.84 -9.89
C ILE A 121 -5.09 10.62 -8.84
N THR A 122 -3.88 10.15 -8.53
CA THR A 122 -3.05 10.78 -7.51
C THR A 122 -2.39 12.07 -8.01
N THR A 123 -2.05 12.12 -9.28
CA THR A 123 -1.37 13.28 -9.92
C THR A 123 -1.88 13.48 -11.35
N GLU A 124 -1.75 14.71 -11.88
CA GLU A 124 -2.17 15.03 -13.23
C GLU A 124 -1.39 14.24 -14.29
N GLN A 125 -0.12 13.89 -14.02
CA GLN A 125 0.72 13.08 -14.91
C GLN A 125 0.11 11.71 -15.23
N THR A 126 -0.61 11.11 -14.29
CA THR A 126 -1.30 9.81 -14.49
C THR A 126 -2.26 9.84 -15.67
N ARG A 127 -2.82 11.02 -16.00
CA ARG A 127 -3.77 11.19 -17.11
C ARG A 127 -3.20 10.76 -18.45
N HIS A 128 -1.89 10.95 -18.67
CA HIS A 128 -1.22 10.58 -19.93
C HIS A 128 -1.18 9.06 -20.18
N PHE A 129 -1.30 8.27 -19.12
CA PHE A 129 -1.27 6.81 -19.18
C PHE A 129 -2.67 6.18 -19.21
N LEU A 130 -3.71 6.99 -19.05
CA LEU A 130 -5.08 6.52 -19.06
C LEU A 130 -5.71 6.58 -20.46
N PRO A 131 -6.74 5.76 -20.70
CA PRO A 131 -7.48 5.81 -21.96
C PRO A 131 -8.09 7.20 -22.19
N PRO A 132 -8.09 7.72 -23.43
CA PRO A 132 -8.68 9.01 -23.74
C PRO A 132 -10.21 9.00 -23.54
N GLY A 133 -10.78 10.17 -23.21
CA GLY A 133 -12.23 10.38 -23.08
C GLY A 133 -12.83 10.01 -21.72
N GLY A 134 -12.07 9.38 -20.80
CA GLY A 134 -12.53 9.09 -19.43
C GLY A 134 -12.61 10.34 -18.55
N ARG A 135 -13.58 10.36 -17.63
CA ARG A 135 -13.66 11.41 -16.60
C ARG A 135 -12.59 11.13 -15.53
N CYS A 136 -11.60 12.01 -15.41
CA CYS A 136 -10.55 11.90 -14.41
C CYS A 136 -10.57 13.10 -13.46
N ARG A 137 -10.34 12.82 -12.16
CA ARG A 137 -10.19 13.85 -11.13
C ARG A 137 -8.94 13.60 -10.32
N VAL A 138 -8.10 14.60 -10.15
CA VAL A 138 -6.96 14.51 -9.22
C VAL A 138 -7.50 14.62 -7.80
N THR A 139 -7.24 13.61 -7.00
CA THR A 139 -7.67 13.51 -5.59
C THR A 139 -6.50 13.41 -4.62
N GLY A 140 -5.28 13.21 -5.13
CA GLY A 140 -4.15 12.83 -4.31
C GLY A 140 -4.21 11.35 -3.90
N TYR A 141 -3.21 10.92 -3.13
CA TYR A 141 -3.17 9.58 -2.56
C TYR A 141 -4.01 9.53 -1.26
N PRO A 142 -4.92 8.56 -1.10
CA PRO A 142 -5.72 8.44 0.11
C PRO A 142 -4.86 7.93 1.28
N THR A 143 -4.59 8.81 2.23
CA THR A 143 -3.88 8.49 3.46
C THR A 143 -4.85 8.08 4.57
N ARG A 144 -4.35 7.35 5.55
CA ARG A 144 -5.13 6.97 6.71
C ARG A 144 -5.56 8.20 7.52
N PRO A 145 -6.86 8.34 7.88
CA PRO A 145 -7.35 9.53 8.60
C PRO A 145 -6.62 9.80 9.91
N GLU A 146 -6.28 8.74 10.65
CA GLU A 146 -5.57 8.80 11.92
C GLU A 146 -4.19 9.44 11.83
N PHE A 147 -3.55 9.42 10.68
CA PHE A 147 -2.24 10.08 10.48
C PHE A 147 -2.27 11.59 10.71
N ARG A 148 -3.42 12.22 10.48
CA ARG A 148 -3.60 13.67 10.69
C ARG A 148 -3.67 14.07 12.17
N LEU A 149 -3.84 13.09 13.06
CA LEU A 149 -3.95 13.30 14.50
C LEU A 149 -2.62 13.10 15.24
N VAL A 150 -1.59 12.63 14.53
CA VAL A 150 -0.29 12.32 15.13
C VAL A 150 0.57 13.57 15.17
N ASP A 151 0.95 14.00 16.36
CA ASP A 151 1.94 15.07 16.56
C ASP A 151 3.34 14.48 16.80
N ARG A 152 4.37 15.23 16.43
CA ARG A 152 5.76 14.78 16.52
C ARG A 152 6.24 14.51 17.95
N PRO A 153 5.98 15.37 18.95
CA PRO A 153 6.39 15.09 20.33
C PRO A 153 5.70 13.84 20.91
N GLY A 154 4.42 13.64 20.62
CA GLY A 154 3.66 12.45 21.00
C GLY A 154 4.23 11.18 20.38
N ALA A 155 4.48 11.21 19.08
CA ALA A 155 5.08 10.12 18.31
C ALA A 155 6.47 9.71 18.85
N ARG A 156 7.32 10.69 19.15
CA ARG A 156 8.65 10.43 19.73
C ARG A 156 8.56 9.77 21.10
N ARG A 157 7.62 10.21 21.95
CA ARG A 157 7.37 9.56 23.25
C ARG A 157 6.85 8.13 23.08
N ALA A 158 5.92 7.89 22.15
CA ALA A 158 5.36 6.56 21.88
C ALA A 158 6.41 5.55 21.40
N LEU A 159 7.45 6.02 20.71
CA LEU A 159 8.55 5.21 20.23
C LEU A 159 9.80 5.24 21.11
N ASN A 160 9.74 5.85 22.31
CA ASN A 160 10.87 6.04 23.22
C ASN A 160 12.07 6.74 22.55
N LEU A 161 11.79 7.75 21.73
CA LEU A 161 12.80 8.55 21.03
C LEU A 161 13.04 9.90 21.74
N PRO A 162 14.26 10.44 21.68
CA PRO A 162 14.55 11.77 22.23
C PRO A 162 13.81 12.86 21.46
N LEU A 163 13.41 13.92 22.17
CA LEU A 163 12.63 15.01 21.56
C LEU A 163 13.47 15.93 20.67
N ALA A 164 14.76 16.07 20.93
CA ALA A 164 15.62 17.08 20.30
C ALA A 164 16.69 16.49 19.35
N GLU A 165 16.95 15.18 19.41
CA GLU A 165 17.95 14.56 18.54
C GLU A 165 17.38 14.18 17.17
N ALA A 166 18.26 14.08 16.16
CA ALA A 166 17.87 13.66 14.82
C ALA A 166 17.39 12.20 14.80
N VAL A 167 16.33 11.94 14.03
CA VAL A 167 15.75 10.61 13.85
C VAL A 167 15.63 10.29 12.35
N VAL A 168 16.21 9.18 11.94
CA VAL A 168 16.09 8.66 10.57
C VAL A 168 15.22 7.41 10.57
N LEU A 169 14.19 7.42 9.74
CA LEU A 169 13.33 6.26 9.52
C LEU A 169 13.78 5.50 8.27
N VAL A 170 14.09 4.20 8.41
CA VAL A 170 14.50 3.36 7.29
C VAL A 170 13.55 2.18 7.13
N PHE A 171 12.99 1.99 5.93
CA PHE A 171 12.11 0.85 5.65
C PHE A 171 11.99 0.50 4.16
N GLY A 172 11.71 -0.77 3.90
CA GLY A 172 11.60 -1.33 2.55
C GLY A 172 10.18 -1.51 2.01
N GLY A 173 9.16 -1.12 2.79
CA GLY A 173 7.74 -1.42 2.51
C GLY A 173 7.28 -2.68 3.28
N SER A 174 6.05 -3.17 3.00
CA SER A 174 5.36 -4.20 3.79
C SER A 174 6.10 -5.55 3.88
N ARG A 175 6.92 -5.89 2.89
CA ARG A 175 7.73 -7.12 2.88
C ARG A 175 9.16 -6.91 3.36
N GLY A 176 9.54 -5.68 3.67
CA GLY A 176 10.93 -5.30 3.85
C GLY A 176 11.68 -5.16 2.50
N ALA A 177 12.95 -4.81 2.58
CA ALA A 177 13.85 -4.74 1.42
C ALA A 177 15.26 -5.15 1.83
N HIS A 178 15.61 -6.39 1.56
CA HIS A 178 16.88 -6.98 1.97
C HIS A 178 18.10 -6.13 1.58
N SER A 179 18.11 -5.57 0.37
CA SER A 179 19.20 -4.69 -0.09
C SER A 179 19.32 -3.40 0.72
N ILE A 180 18.19 -2.80 1.14
CA ILE A 180 18.20 -1.60 2.00
C ILE A 180 18.68 -1.98 3.39
N ASN A 181 18.18 -3.08 3.94
CA ASN A 181 18.57 -3.57 5.26
C ASN A 181 20.07 -3.87 5.32
N GLN A 182 20.61 -4.57 4.33
CA GLN A 182 22.05 -4.87 4.25
C GLN A 182 22.89 -3.58 4.14
N ALA A 183 22.51 -2.65 3.29
CA ALA A 183 23.23 -1.38 3.12
C ALA A 183 23.25 -0.56 4.42
N LEU A 184 22.11 -0.50 5.14
CA LEU A 184 22.05 0.17 6.43
C LEU A 184 22.95 -0.54 7.46
N TRP A 185 22.85 -1.87 7.61
CA TRP A 185 23.63 -2.62 8.60
C TRP A 185 25.14 -2.51 8.36
N ALA A 186 25.57 -2.45 7.10
CA ALA A 186 26.99 -2.28 6.76
C ALA A 186 27.58 -0.95 7.26
N GLN A 187 26.76 0.08 7.38
CA GLN A 187 27.15 1.44 7.79
C GLN A 187 26.50 1.88 9.11
N LEU A 188 25.87 0.96 9.82
CA LEU A 188 25.02 1.28 10.98
C LEU A 188 25.74 2.11 12.06
N PRO A 189 27.00 1.79 12.45
CA PRO A 189 27.70 2.62 13.45
C PRO A 189 27.76 4.11 13.07
N GLY A 190 28.14 4.42 11.81
CA GLY A 190 28.24 5.80 11.33
C GLY A 190 26.89 6.54 11.32
N TRP A 191 25.79 5.84 10.99
CA TRP A 191 24.44 6.41 11.10
C TRP A 191 24.07 6.74 12.54
N LEU A 192 24.42 5.85 13.49
CA LEU A 192 24.10 5.99 14.89
C LEU A 192 24.94 7.05 15.62
N GLU A 193 26.08 7.43 15.09
CA GLU A 193 26.84 8.61 15.57
C GLU A 193 26.09 9.91 15.27
N LEU A 194 25.35 9.98 14.17
CA LEU A 194 24.69 11.18 13.69
C LEU A 194 23.23 11.29 14.16
N ALA A 195 22.50 10.16 14.27
CA ALA A 195 21.06 10.17 14.50
C ALA A 195 20.58 8.89 15.23
N HIS A 196 19.38 8.95 15.77
CA HIS A 196 18.62 7.74 16.11
C HIS A 196 18.07 7.13 14.83
N VAL A 197 18.11 5.81 14.72
CA VAL A 197 17.61 5.08 13.53
C VAL A 197 16.42 4.21 13.93
N VAL A 198 15.24 4.54 13.43
CA VAL A 198 14.05 3.69 13.45
C VAL A 198 14.09 2.83 12.18
N HIS A 199 14.21 1.52 12.34
CA HIS A 199 14.42 0.60 11.22
C HIS A 199 13.32 -0.46 11.17
N ILE A 200 12.51 -0.46 10.11
CA ILE A 200 11.50 -1.50 9.86
C ILE A 200 12.07 -2.48 8.85
N THR A 201 12.55 -3.61 9.35
CA THR A 201 13.29 -4.61 8.56
C THR A 201 12.42 -5.43 7.63
N GLY A 202 11.14 -5.59 7.95
CA GLY A 202 10.27 -6.64 7.41
C GLY A 202 10.47 -7.97 8.16
N GLU A 203 9.43 -8.80 8.17
CA GLU A 203 9.40 -10.09 8.86
C GLU A 203 10.53 -11.03 8.41
N SER A 204 10.85 -11.04 7.11
CA SER A 204 11.84 -11.93 6.52
C SER A 204 13.26 -11.69 7.06
N ASP A 205 13.61 -10.42 7.26
CA ASP A 205 14.96 -10.04 7.69
C ASP A 205 15.06 -9.78 9.21
N TRP A 206 13.94 -9.84 9.92
CA TRP A 206 13.90 -9.62 11.36
C TRP A 206 14.90 -10.48 12.16
N PRO A 207 15.10 -11.77 11.87
CA PRO A 207 16.10 -12.55 12.58
C PRO A 207 17.54 -12.07 12.37
N LEU A 208 17.83 -11.44 11.22
CA LEU A 208 19.18 -11.01 10.85
C LEU A 208 19.63 -9.75 11.60
N GLN A 209 18.68 -8.89 12.02
CA GLN A 209 19.00 -7.67 12.73
C GLN A 209 19.80 -7.90 14.03
N ARG A 210 19.59 -9.03 14.70
CA ARG A 210 20.33 -9.39 15.92
C ARG A 210 21.83 -9.43 15.71
N GLN A 211 22.28 -9.90 14.55
CA GLN A 211 23.71 -9.95 14.23
C GLN A 211 24.31 -8.55 14.10
N ALA A 212 23.58 -7.61 13.51
CA ALA A 212 24.00 -6.22 13.40
C ALA A 212 24.06 -5.55 14.79
N VAL A 213 23.03 -5.74 15.62
CA VAL A 213 22.95 -5.19 16.99
C VAL A 213 24.07 -5.72 17.88
N ASN A 214 24.43 -7.02 17.80
CA ASN A 214 25.45 -7.63 18.64
C ASN A 214 26.86 -7.06 18.37
N ARG A 215 27.09 -6.46 17.20
CA ARG A 215 28.35 -5.82 16.82
C ARG A 215 28.46 -4.35 17.24
N LEU A 216 27.37 -3.76 17.74
CA LEU A 216 27.34 -2.37 18.13
C LEU A 216 27.91 -2.15 19.53
N ASP A 217 28.61 -1.04 19.69
CA ASP A 217 28.92 -0.49 21.00
C ASP A 217 27.64 -0.28 21.82
N PRO A 218 27.63 -0.56 23.15
CA PRO A 218 26.46 -0.33 24.00
C PRO A 218 25.88 1.09 23.94
N ALA A 219 26.72 2.11 23.75
CA ALA A 219 26.26 3.49 23.61
C ALA A 219 25.49 3.71 22.32
N LEU A 220 25.98 3.17 21.19
CA LEU A 220 25.32 3.26 19.89
C LEU A 220 24.04 2.41 19.82
N ARG A 221 24.04 1.26 20.51
CA ARG A 221 22.88 0.36 20.54
C ARG A 221 21.61 1.05 21.02
N ARG A 222 21.70 2.03 21.95
CA ARG A 222 20.56 2.78 22.46
C ARG A 222 19.91 3.70 21.40
N ARG A 223 20.63 3.99 20.32
CA ARG A 223 20.18 4.85 19.23
C ARG A 223 19.55 4.04 18.06
N TYR A 224 19.58 2.71 18.13
CA TYR A 224 19.00 1.83 17.13
C TYR A 224 17.68 1.24 17.62
N HIS A 225 16.60 1.52 16.89
CA HIS A 225 15.23 1.14 17.21
C HIS A 225 14.67 0.24 16.09
N PRO A 226 14.99 -1.07 16.09
CA PRO A 226 14.53 -2.00 15.07
C PRO A 226 13.12 -2.51 15.36
N PHE A 227 12.33 -2.66 14.29
CA PHE A 227 11.01 -3.28 14.30
C PHE A 227 10.91 -4.28 13.15
N ALA A 228 10.26 -5.41 13.37
CA ALA A 228 9.92 -6.32 12.27
C ALA A 228 8.88 -5.69 11.36
N TYR A 229 7.84 -5.12 11.97
CA TYR A 229 6.75 -4.45 11.30
C TYR A 229 6.08 -3.43 12.25
N LEU A 230 5.58 -2.33 11.69
CA LEU A 230 4.76 -1.37 12.41
C LEU A 230 3.37 -1.31 11.77
N HIS A 231 2.35 -1.63 12.55
CA HIS A 231 0.95 -1.56 12.11
C HIS A 231 0.35 -0.18 12.42
N GLU A 232 -0.08 0.00 13.65
CA GLU A 232 -0.73 1.22 14.14
C GLU A 232 0.30 2.34 14.35
N GLN A 233 1.48 2.00 14.84
CA GLN A 233 2.57 2.95 15.11
C GLN A 233 3.30 3.45 13.85
N MET A 234 2.87 3.08 12.64
CA MET A 234 3.50 3.61 11.42
C MET A 234 3.35 5.12 11.30
N GLY A 235 2.22 5.67 11.75
CA GLY A 235 2.00 7.10 11.85
C GLY A 235 3.00 7.79 12.78
N ASP A 236 3.26 7.17 13.94
CA ASP A 236 4.26 7.65 14.88
C ASP A 236 5.66 7.63 14.28
N ALA A 237 6.04 6.57 13.58
CA ALA A 237 7.36 6.49 12.95
C ALA A 237 7.55 7.58 11.87
N LEU A 238 6.52 7.87 11.08
CA LEU A 238 6.53 8.93 10.08
C LEU A 238 6.60 10.32 10.72
N ALA A 239 5.81 10.57 11.77
CA ALA A 239 5.78 11.86 12.46
C ALA A 239 7.05 12.12 13.27
N ALA A 240 7.66 11.09 13.86
CA ALA A 240 8.86 11.19 14.68
C ALA A 240 10.12 11.51 13.88
N ALA A 241 10.19 11.09 12.62
CA ALA A 241 11.37 11.16 11.79
C ALA A 241 11.66 12.56 11.23
N ASP A 242 12.96 12.85 11.03
CA ASP A 242 13.47 14.04 10.35
C ASP A 242 13.80 13.74 8.88
N LEU A 243 14.12 12.49 8.59
CA LEU A 243 14.44 11.98 7.26
C LEU A 243 13.93 10.55 7.13
N ALA A 244 13.37 10.22 5.98
CA ALA A 244 13.05 8.83 5.64
C ALA A 244 13.98 8.30 4.54
N VAL A 245 14.38 7.04 4.64
CA VAL A 245 15.02 6.27 3.56
C VAL A 245 14.13 5.08 3.26
N ALA A 246 13.51 5.06 2.07
CA ALA A 246 12.49 4.05 1.77
C ALA A 246 12.40 3.69 0.28
N ARG A 247 11.65 2.64 -0.02
CA ARG A 247 11.22 2.37 -1.39
C ARG A 247 10.26 3.45 -1.90
N ALA A 248 10.38 3.77 -3.21
CA ALA A 248 9.51 4.72 -3.91
C ALA A 248 8.14 4.10 -4.24
N GLY A 249 7.42 3.60 -3.21
CA GLY A 249 6.07 3.07 -3.38
C GLY A 249 5.01 4.17 -3.35
N ALA A 250 3.84 3.92 -3.95
CA ALA A 250 2.74 4.90 -4.01
C ALA A 250 2.28 5.35 -2.62
N SER A 251 2.24 4.45 -1.63
CA SER A 251 1.90 4.79 -0.24
C SER A 251 2.94 5.73 0.38
N SER A 252 4.24 5.45 0.22
CA SER A 252 5.31 6.31 0.75
C SER A 252 5.24 7.71 0.13
N LEU A 253 5.05 7.79 -1.19
CA LEU A 253 4.91 9.06 -1.90
C LEU A 253 3.67 9.85 -1.47
N GLY A 254 2.60 9.17 -1.06
CA GLY A 254 1.39 9.81 -0.56
C GLY A 254 1.46 10.21 0.92
N GLU A 255 2.17 9.42 1.74
CA GLU A 255 2.23 9.60 3.20
C GLU A 255 3.31 10.62 3.63
N PHE A 256 4.50 10.62 3.01
CA PHE A 256 5.59 11.54 3.39
C PHE A 256 5.20 13.03 3.31
N PRO A 257 4.53 13.52 2.26
CA PRO A 257 4.08 14.92 2.21
C PRO A 257 3.12 15.29 3.33
N LEU A 258 2.32 14.36 3.83
CA LEU A 258 1.39 14.61 4.93
C LEU A 258 2.13 15.02 6.22
N PHE A 259 3.32 14.47 6.43
CA PHE A 259 4.18 14.77 7.58
C PHE A 259 5.26 15.82 7.26
N GLY A 260 5.30 16.36 6.04
CA GLY A 260 6.40 17.21 5.59
C GLY A 260 7.77 16.51 5.68
N LEU A 261 7.82 15.19 5.55
CA LEU A 261 8.98 14.36 5.82
C LEU A 261 9.91 14.30 4.59
N PRO A 262 11.10 14.90 4.64
CA PRO A 262 12.13 14.74 3.61
C PRO A 262 12.49 13.27 3.43
N SER A 263 12.76 12.85 2.18
CA SER A 263 13.00 11.43 1.94
C SER A 263 14.04 11.16 0.86
N ILE A 264 14.81 10.10 1.06
CA ILE A 264 15.66 9.46 0.06
C ILE A 264 14.89 8.23 -0.45
N LEU A 265 14.49 8.30 -1.71
CA LEU A 265 13.69 7.27 -2.35
C LEU A 265 14.58 6.31 -3.14
N ILE A 266 14.46 5.03 -2.84
CA ILE A 266 15.21 3.95 -3.50
C ILE A 266 14.24 3.19 -4.41
N PRO A 267 14.35 3.31 -5.74
CA PRO A 267 13.47 2.60 -6.67
C PRO A 267 13.50 1.09 -6.46
N TYR A 268 12.35 0.44 -6.72
CA TYR A 268 12.29 -1.02 -6.74
C TYR A 268 12.81 -1.53 -8.09
N PRO A 269 13.85 -2.39 -8.11
CA PRO A 269 14.51 -2.77 -9.36
C PRO A 269 13.68 -3.66 -10.30
N HIS A 270 12.57 -4.22 -9.80
CA HIS A 270 11.68 -5.12 -10.54
C HIS A 270 10.26 -4.56 -10.62
N ALA A 271 10.11 -3.25 -10.78
CA ALA A 271 8.80 -2.57 -10.79
C ALA A 271 7.99 -2.75 -12.09
N TRP A 272 8.49 -3.50 -13.06
CA TRP A 272 7.89 -3.71 -14.40
C TRP A 272 7.24 -5.07 -14.57
#